data_8cda83cebae422d39a8b0a9c1842b6bd
#
_entry.id   8cda83cebae422d39a8b0a9c1842b6bd
#
_cell.length_a   1.000
_cell.length_b   1.000
_cell.length_c   1.000
_cell.angle_alpha   90.00
_cell.angle_beta   90.00
_cell.angle_gamma   90.00
#
_symmetry.space_group_name_H-M   'P 1'
#
loop_
_entity.id
_entity.type
_entity.pdbx_description
1 polymer ?
#
loop_
_entity_poly.entity_id
_entity_poly.type
_entity_poly.pdbx_seq_one_letter_code
_entity_poly.pdbx_strand_id
1 'polypeptide(L)'
;MIAHRVGEPFGSLVLAVAVTVIEVGLIVMLMVSGGDKAASYARDTVFAAVMITCNGIVGLSLLVATLRGRVAVFNAEGSGGALATVTTLATTTLVLPAFTTGTPGPEFTGAQLAFAAVASLSLYGLFVTVQTVRHREYFLPVTAEGRPVGPSVHAPPTRTAARWSLGLLAAALVAVVGLAKLVSPAIESGVRTAGLPTAVVGVAIALMVLLPETLAAVRAARGGRVQTSLNLAYGSAIASIGLTVPTIALLSVWLSGPLVLGLGPVHLVLLALTALVSALTVVPGRATLLQSGVHLLLFAAFVFLSISP
;
A
#
# COMPACT_ATOMS: atom_id res chain seq x y z
N MET A 1 -4.07 -13.53 -15.58
CA MET A 1 -5.26 -14.23 -16.10
C MET A 1 -6.51 -13.96 -15.27
N ILE A 2 -6.53 -14.10 -13.92
CA ILE A 2 -7.71 -13.74 -13.11
C ILE A 2 -8.06 -12.28 -13.29
N ALA A 3 -7.09 -11.38 -13.13
CA ALA A 3 -7.23 -9.94 -13.36
C ALA A 3 -7.76 -9.61 -14.77
N HIS A 4 -7.30 -10.31 -15.80
CA HIS A 4 -7.81 -10.15 -17.17
C HIS A 4 -9.23 -10.68 -17.37
N ARG A 5 -9.64 -11.71 -16.60
CA ARG A 5 -11.00 -12.26 -16.71
C ARG A 5 -12.03 -11.34 -16.05
N VAL A 6 -11.63 -10.71 -14.98
CA VAL A 6 -12.51 -9.84 -14.19
C VAL A 6 -12.53 -8.41 -14.74
N GLY A 7 -11.48 -8.04 -15.53
CA GLY A 7 -11.34 -6.71 -16.12
C GLY A 7 -10.94 -5.63 -15.12
N GLU A 8 -10.64 -4.42 -15.60
CA GLU A 8 -10.40 -3.27 -14.76
C GLU A 8 -11.76 -2.73 -14.20
N PRO A 9 -11.81 -2.26 -12.97
CA PRO A 9 -10.74 -2.16 -11.96
C PRO A 9 -10.57 -3.41 -11.07
N PHE A 10 -11.35 -4.47 -11.27
CA PHE A 10 -11.28 -5.68 -10.43
C PHE A 10 -9.93 -6.39 -10.49
N GLY A 11 -9.22 -6.28 -11.61
CA GLY A 11 -7.90 -6.89 -11.77
C GLY A 11 -6.87 -6.32 -10.80
N SER A 12 -6.86 -5.01 -10.61
CA SER A 12 -5.99 -4.33 -9.64
C SER A 12 -6.37 -4.70 -8.20
N LEU A 13 -7.67 -4.80 -7.91
CA LEU A 13 -8.18 -5.20 -6.60
C LEU A 13 -7.72 -6.62 -6.20
N VAL A 14 -7.84 -7.60 -7.11
CA VAL A 14 -7.40 -8.99 -6.84
C VAL A 14 -5.90 -9.03 -6.50
N LEU A 15 -5.09 -8.26 -7.22
CA LEU A 15 -3.65 -8.19 -6.94
C LEU A 15 -3.40 -7.54 -5.58
N ALA A 16 -4.02 -6.39 -5.29
CA ALA A 16 -3.86 -5.70 -4.01
C ALA A 16 -4.25 -6.60 -2.82
N VAL A 17 -5.41 -7.26 -2.87
CA VAL A 17 -5.83 -8.20 -1.81
C VAL A 17 -4.85 -9.36 -1.66
N ALA A 18 -4.38 -9.94 -2.76
CA ALA A 18 -3.44 -11.06 -2.71
C ALA A 18 -2.14 -10.68 -1.99
N VAL A 19 -1.59 -9.50 -2.30
CA VAL A 19 -0.36 -9.01 -1.66
C VAL A 19 -0.61 -8.62 -0.21
N THR A 20 -1.75 -8.01 0.10
CA THR A 20 -2.09 -7.71 1.51
C THR A 20 -2.18 -8.97 2.36
N VAL A 21 -2.69 -10.09 1.83
CA VAL A 21 -2.68 -11.38 2.55
C VAL A 21 -1.25 -11.83 2.87
N ILE A 22 -0.30 -11.64 1.94
CA ILE A 22 1.13 -11.91 2.20
C ILE A 22 1.67 -10.98 3.28
N GLU A 23 1.42 -9.68 3.15
CA GLU A 23 1.87 -8.66 4.08
C GLU A 23 1.37 -8.91 5.51
N VAL A 24 0.06 -9.13 5.66
CA VAL A 24 -0.55 -9.46 6.96
C VAL A 24 0.06 -10.74 7.54
N GLY A 25 0.22 -11.78 6.73
CA GLY A 25 0.84 -13.03 7.16
C GLY A 25 2.27 -12.83 7.68
N LEU A 26 3.06 -11.97 7.03
CA LEU A 26 4.41 -11.63 7.46
C LEU A 26 4.42 -10.81 8.74
N ILE A 27 3.57 -9.79 8.86
CA ILE A 27 3.45 -8.96 10.05
C ILE A 27 3.07 -9.82 11.26
N VAL A 28 2.06 -10.67 11.10
CA VAL A 28 1.63 -11.60 12.16
C VAL A 28 2.77 -12.53 12.57
N MET A 29 3.51 -13.05 11.62
CA MET A 29 4.65 -13.91 11.90
C MET A 29 5.75 -13.17 12.66
N LEU A 30 6.07 -11.94 12.26
CA LEU A 30 7.05 -11.09 12.95
C LEU A 30 6.58 -10.75 14.38
N MET A 31 5.28 -10.46 14.56
CA MET A 31 4.71 -10.19 15.87
C MET A 31 4.79 -11.41 16.80
N VAL A 32 4.57 -12.61 16.29
CA VAL A 32 4.66 -13.85 17.07
C VAL A 32 6.11 -14.23 17.41
N SER A 33 7.07 -13.91 16.52
CA SER A 33 8.48 -14.32 16.65
C SER A 33 9.38 -13.23 17.25
N GLY A 34 8.95 -11.97 17.24
CA GLY A 34 9.84 -10.80 17.43
C GLY A 34 10.12 -10.38 18.87
N GLY A 35 9.55 -11.03 19.89
CA GLY A 35 9.75 -10.66 21.31
C GLY A 35 9.36 -9.19 21.58
N ASP A 36 10.15 -8.48 22.39
CA ASP A 36 9.86 -7.09 22.79
C ASP A 36 9.78 -6.08 21.65
N LYS A 37 10.39 -6.39 20.49
CA LYS A 37 10.36 -5.55 19.29
C LYS A 37 9.11 -5.76 18.44
N ALA A 38 8.32 -6.78 18.72
CA ALA A 38 7.10 -7.09 18.00
C ALA A 38 6.07 -5.94 18.03
N ALA A 39 6.10 -5.13 19.08
CA ALA A 39 5.15 -4.05 19.34
C ALA A 39 5.06 -3.01 18.20
N SER A 40 6.15 -2.70 17.50
CA SER A 40 6.19 -1.66 16.45
C SER A 40 6.22 -2.21 15.02
N TYR A 41 6.43 -3.51 14.82
CA TYR A 41 6.57 -4.07 13.44
C TYR A 41 5.35 -3.81 12.55
N ALA A 42 4.15 -3.89 13.12
CA ALA A 42 2.94 -3.60 12.39
C ALA A 42 2.90 -2.15 11.90
N ARG A 43 3.17 -1.20 12.80
CA ARG A 43 3.25 0.23 12.47
C ARG A 43 4.29 0.50 11.38
N ASP A 44 5.51 0.01 11.60
CA ASP A 44 6.65 0.31 10.74
C ASP A 44 6.46 -0.28 9.34
N THR A 45 5.90 -1.49 9.24
CA THR A 45 5.61 -2.14 7.95
C THR A 45 4.46 -1.44 7.20
N VAL A 46 3.35 -1.13 7.90
CA VAL A 46 2.21 -0.43 7.28
C VAL A 46 2.61 0.99 6.85
N PHE A 47 3.36 1.71 7.67
CA PHE A 47 3.87 3.03 7.30
C PHE A 47 4.83 2.95 6.11
N ALA A 48 5.75 1.97 6.10
CA ALA A 48 6.64 1.73 4.96
C ALA A 48 5.83 1.43 3.68
N ALA A 49 4.78 0.62 3.76
CA ALA A 49 3.91 0.34 2.61
C ALA A 49 3.26 1.61 2.07
N VAL A 50 2.75 2.50 2.93
CA VAL A 50 2.20 3.81 2.53
C VAL A 50 3.26 4.67 1.82
N MET A 51 4.46 4.77 2.38
CA MET A 51 5.53 5.58 1.80
C MET A 51 6.03 5.02 0.47
N ILE A 52 6.18 3.71 0.37
CA ILE A 52 6.58 3.02 -0.87
C ILE A 52 5.51 3.19 -1.94
N THR A 53 4.24 3.00 -1.62
CA THR A 53 3.16 3.07 -2.60
C THR A 53 2.89 4.51 -3.04
N CYS A 54 2.69 5.45 -2.11
CA CYS A 54 2.32 6.83 -2.41
C CYS A 54 3.47 7.67 -2.96
N ASN A 55 4.73 7.31 -2.68
CA ASN A 55 5.88 8.06 -3.18
C ASN A 55 6.76 7.23 -4.12
N GLY A 56 7.14 6.01 -3.77
CA GLY A 56 7.98 5.15 -4.60
C GLY A 56 7.27 4.71 -5.87
N ILE A 57 6.14 4.01 -5.75
CA ILE A 57 5.41 3.46 -6.90
C ILE A 57 4.77 4.57 -7.72
N VAL A 58 4.11 5.54 -7.09
CA VAL A 58 3.52 6.70 -7.77
C VAL A 58 4.62 7.50 -8.48
N GLY A 59 5.70 7.83 -7.79
CA GLY A 59 6.83 8.59 -8.36
C GLY A 59 7.46 7.90 -9.57
N LEU A 60 7.77 6.59 -9.46
CA LEU A 60 8.32 5.80 -10.58
C LEU A 60 7.34 5.71 -11.76
N SER A 61 6.07 5.54 -11.48
CA SER A 61 5.02 5.43 -12.51
C SER A 61 4.87 6.74 -13.27
N LEU A 62 4.81 7.86 -12.56
CA LEU A 62 4.76 9.18 -13.15
C LEU A 62 6.05 9.51 -13.92
N LEU A 63 7.23 9.15 -13.39
CA LEU A 63 8.51 9.32 -14.08
C LEU A 63 8.51 8.62 -15.44
N VAL A 64 8.15 7.34 -15.44
CA VAL A 64 8.15 6.54 -16.67
C VAL A 64 7.13 7.05 -17.68
N ALA A 65 5.96 7.50 -17.23
CA ALA A 65 4.92 8.06 -18.08
C ALA A 65 5.36 9.41 -18.69
N THR A 66 5.94 10.30 -17.87
CA THR A 66 6.36 11.65 -18.30
C THR A 66 7.60 11.65 -19.18
N LEU A 67 8.53 10.72 -18.99
CA LEU A 67 9.67 10.54 -19.90
C LEU A 67 9.25 10.11 -21.32
N ARG A 68 8.07 9.48 -21.46
CA ARG A 68 7.51 9.08 -22.77
C ARG A 68 6.57 10.11 -23.37
N GLY A 69 5.72 10.75 -22.56
CA GLY A 69 4.58 11.54 -23.02
C GLY A 69 4.59 13.01 -22.56
N ARG A 70 5.67 13.53 -21.97
CA ARG A 70 5.79 14.85 -21.35
C ARG A 70 4.84 15.08 -20.16
N VAL A 71 3.60 14.57 -20.22
CA VAL A 71 2.57 14.71 -19.18
C VAL A 71 1.91 13.36 -18.95
N ALA A 72 1.77 12.95 -17.70
CA ALA A 72 0.99 11.79 -17.30
C ALA A 72 -0.44 12.24 -16.99
N VAL A 73 -1.42 11.72 -17.73
CA VAL A 73 -2.84 12.06 -17.56
C VAL A 73 -3.57 10.91 -16.85
N PHE A 74 -4.43 11.26 -15.90
CA PHE A 74 -5.23 10.31 -15.12
C PHE A 74 -6.53 10.98 -14.65
N ASN A 75 -7.46 10.19 -14.12
CA ASN A 75 -8.72 10.68 -13.58
C ASN A 75 -8.51 11.26 -12.17
N ALA A 76 -8.81 12.56 -12.00
CA ALA A 76 -8.63 13.26 -10.72
C ALA A 76 -9.60 12.76 -9.63
N GLU A 77 -10.87 12.47 -10.01
CA GLU A 77 -11.89 12.02 -9.07
C GLU A 77 -11.54 10.63 -8.49
N GLY A 78 -11.18 9.68 -9.35
CA GLY A 78 -10.79 8.34 -8.91
C GLY A 78 -9.52 8.32 -8.08
N SER A 79 -8.48 9.02 -8.55
CA SER A 79 -7.20 9.10 -7.83
C SER A 79 -7.33 9.93 -6.55
N GLY A 80 -8.13 11.02 -6.57
CA GLY A 80 -8.42 11.86 -5.40
C GLY A 80 -9.19 11.12 -4.33
N GLY A 81 -10.23 10.36 -4.71
CA GLY A 81 -10.98 9.51 -3.80
C GLY A 81 -10.11 8.42 -3.15
N ALA A 82 -9.24 7.80 -3.94
CA ALA A 82 -8.28 6.82 -3.43
C ALA A 82 -7.29 7.46 -2.44
N LEU A 83 -6.71 8.62 -2.78
CA LEU A 83 -5.79 9.35 -1.90
C LEU A 83 -6.47 9.78 -0.59
N ALA A 84 -7.70 10.33 -0.67
CA ALA A 84 -8.47 10.69 0.52
C ALA A 84 -8.68 9.48 1.43
N THR A 85 -8.98 8.31 0.85
CA THR A 85 -9.12 7.05 1.59
C THR A 85 -7.82 6.64 2.27
N VAL A 86 -6.68 6.63 1.56
CA VAL A 86 -5.36 6.34 2.14
C VAL A 86 -5.04 7.28 3.30
N THR A 87 -5.20 8.60 3.08
CA THR A 87 -4.89 9.62 4.08
C THR A 87 -5.75 9.47 5.33
N THR A 88 -7.06 9.21 5.15
CA THR A 88 -7.98 8.99 6.27
C THR A 88 -7.59 7.73 7.03
N LEU A 89 -7.36 6.61 6.35
CA LEU A 89 -6.94 5.35 6.98
C LEU A 89 -5.62 5.53 7.73
N ALA A 90 -4.59 6.10 7.10
CA ALA A 90 -3.30 6.32 7.75
C ALA A 90 -3.41 7.26 8.96
N THR A 91 -4.21 8.32 8.86
CA THR A 91 -4.40 9.25 9.97
C THR A 91 -5.13 8.58 11.13
N THR A 92 -6.23 7.89 10.87
CA THR A 92 -7.03 7.26 11.93
C THR A 92 -6.33 6.09 12.60
N THR A 93 -5.40 5.43 11.94
CA THR A 93 -4.76 4.20 12.47
C THR A 93 -3.32 4.41 12.93
N LEU A 94 -2.58 5.34 12.33
CA LEU A 94 -1.15 5.55 12.59
C LEU A 94 -0.84 6.92 13.23
N VAL A 95 -1.67 7.95 13.00
CA VAL A 95 -1.44 9.28 13.59
C VAL A 95 -2.16 9.40 14.92
N LEU A 96 -3.47 9.14 14.96
CA LEU A 96 -4.26 9.32 16.18
C LEU A 96 -3.72 8.59 17.42
N PRO A 97 -3.16 7.37 17.33
CA PRO A 97 -2.62 6.71 18.53
C PRO A 97 -1.52 7.52 19.22
N ALA A 98 -0.78 8.36 18.48
CA ALA A 98 0.27 9.22 19.06
C ALA A 98 -0.30 10.43 19.84
N PHE A 99 -1.60 10.73 19.69
CA PHE A 99 -2.26 11.90 20.30
C PHE A 99 -3.38 11.52 21.28
N THR A 100 -3.73 10.25 21.38
CA THR A 100 -4.73 9.78 22.37
C THR A 100 -4.07 9.63 23.73
N THR A 101 -4.86 9.89 24.81
CA THR A 101 -4.40 9.85 26.19
C THR A 101 -4.97 8.69 26.99
N GLY A 102 -5.69 7.78 26.32
CA GLY A 102 -6.36 6.66 26.99
C GLY A 102 -5.43 5.54 27.50
N THR A 103 -4.23 5.45 26.88
CA THR A 103 -3.17 4.52 27.28
C THR A 103 -1.84 5.27 27.28
N PRO A 104 -0.90 4.96 28.16
CA PRO A 104 0.45 5.53 28.09
C PRO A 104 1.16 5.13 26.80
N GLY A 105 1.82 6.11 26.14
CA GLY A 105 2.53 5.86 24.88
C GLY A 105 1.66 6.01 23.63
N PRO A 106 2.21 5.75 22.45
CA PRO A 106 1.51 5.88 21.17
C PRO A 106 0.66 4.64 20.84
N GLU A 107 -0.24 4.31 21.74
CA GLU A 107 -1.09 3.12 21.70
C GLU A 107 -2.56 3.48 21.81
N PHE A 108 -3.41 2.62 21.28
CA PHE A 108 -4.87 2.70 21.46
C PHE A 108 -5.33 1.86 22.65
N THR A 109 -6.35 2.35 23.37
CA THR A 109 -7.15 1.49 24.23
C THR A 109 -7.85 0.42 23.42
N GLY A 110 -8.30 -0.68 24.05
CA GLY A 110 -9.04 -1.73 23.32
C GLY A 110 -10.27 -1.22 22.58
N ALA A 111 -11.00 -0.25 23.15
CA ALA A 111 -12.16 0.38 22.50
C ALA A 111 -11.75 1.23 21.28
N GLN A 112 -10.68 2.02 21.40
CA GLN A 112 -10.15 2.81 20.28
C GLN A 112 -9.61 1.91 19.16
N LEU A 113 -8.92 0.83 19.51
CA LEU A 113 -8.42 -0.15 18.55
C LEU A 113 -9.56 -0.86 17.81
N ALA A 114 -10.61 -1.26 18.53
CA ALA A 114 -11.81 -1.84 17.92
C ALA A 114 -12.50 -0.85 16.96
N PHE A 115 -12.63 0.42 17.36
CA PHE A 115 -13.15 1.46 16.49
C PHE A 115 -12.30 1.63 15.23
N ALA A 116 -10.97 1.74 15.38
CA ALA A 116 -10.04 1.87 14.24
C ALA A 116 -10.14 0.68 13.29
N ALA A 117 -10.25 -0.54 13.82
CA ALA A 117 -10.42 -1.76 13.05
C ALA A 117 -11.73 -1.76 12.23
N VAL A 118 -12.87 -1.46 12.88
CA VAL A 118 -14.18 -1.42 12.21
C VAL A 118 -14.24 -0.29 11.19
N ALA A 119 -13.75 0.90 11.54
CA ALA A 119 -13.70 2.05 10.64
C ALA A 119 -12.82 1.76 9.40
N SER A 120 -11.65 1.15 9.59
CA SER A 120 -10.74 0.79 8.50
C SER A 120 -11.36 -0.23 7.55
N LEU A 121 -11.97 -1.29 8.09
CA LEU A 121 -12.64 -2.31 7.28
C LEU A 121 -13.84 -1.74 6.52
N SER A 122 -14.61 -0.88 7.18
CA SER A 122 -15.78 -0.22 6.58
C SER A 122 -15.37 0.71 5.44
N LEU A 123 -14.33 1.52 5.64
CA LEU A 123 -13.83 2.45 4.62
C LEU A 123 -13.18 1.70 3.46
N TYR A 124 -12.47 0.60 3.73
CA TYR A 124 -11.96 -0.29 2.69
C TYR A 124 -13.09 -0.90 1.86
N GLY A 125 -14.14 -1.44 2.51
CA GLY A 125 -15.31 -2.00 1.82
C GLY A 125 -16.06 -0.95 1.00
N LEU A 126 -16.20 0.27 1.52
CA LEU A 126 -16.78 1.39 0.79
C LEU A 126 -15.95 1.75 -0.45
N PHE A 127 -14.62 1.87 -0.30
CA PHE A 127 -13.71 2.15 -1.41
C PHE A 127 -13.82 1.08 -2.50
N VAL A 128 -13.79 -0.21 -2.13
CA VAL A 128 -13.96 -1.32 -3.08
C VAL A 128 -15.30 -1.22 -3.81
N THR A 129 -16.38 -0.91 -3.11
CA THR A 129 -17.72 -0.76 -3.71
C THR A 129 -17.76 0.40 -4.70
N VAL A 130 -17.16 1.54 -4.33
CA VAL A 130 -17.07 2.72 -5.22
C VAL A 130 -16.22 2.41 -6.44
N GLN A 131 -15.06 1.81 -6.25
CA GLN A 131 -14.13 1.49 -7.32
C GLN A 131 -14.67 0.45 -8.32
N THR A 132 -15.45 -0.52 -7.83
CA THR A 132 -15.85 -1.67 -8.67
C THR A 132 -17.27 -1.58 -9.20
N VAL A 133 -18.16 -0.88 -8.49
CA VAL A 133 -19.60 -0.88 -8.81
C VAL A 133 -20.11 0.53 -9.08
N ARG A 134 -20.00 1.46 -8.09
CA ARG A 134 -20.76 2.71 -8.11
C ARG A 134 -20.17 3.76 -9.05
N HIS A 135 -18.85 3.92 -9.06
CA HIS A 135 -18.10 4.90 -9.87
C HIS A 135 -16.90 4.25 -10.56
N ARG A 136 -17.15 3.08 -11.15
CA ARG A 136 -16.12 2.30 -11.84
C ARG A 136 -15.40 3.11 -12.93
N GLU A 137 -16.13 4.01 -13.61
CA GLU A 137 -15.61 4.86 -14.68
C GLU A 137 -14.47 5.77 -14.24
N TYR A 138 -14.42 6.19 -12.96
CA TYR A 138 -13.35 7.03 -12.41
C TYR A 138 -12.00 6.28 -12.30
N PHE A 139 -12.05 4.96 -12.30
CA PHE A 139 -10.87 4.11 -12.15
C PHE A 139 -10.44 3.42 -13.47
N LEU A 140 -11.13 3.71 -14.56
CA LEU A 140 -10.74 3.23 -15.89
C LEU A 140 -9.57 4.06 -16.45
N PRO A 141 -8.71 3.48 -17.32
CA PRO A 141 -7.71 4.23 -18.05
C PRO A 141 -8.34 5.41 -18.81
N VAL A 142 -7.59 6.50 -18.93
CA VAL A 142 -8.03 7.68 -19.67
C VAL A 142 -7.13 7.93 -20.88
N THR A 143 -7.68 8.57 -21.90
CA THR A 143 -6.92 9.07 -23.08
C THR A 143 -6.06 10.27 -22.70
N ALA A 144 -5.22 10.76 -23.62
CA ALA A 144 -4.45 11.99 -23.43
C ALA A 144 -5.33 13.24 -23.18
N GLU A 145 -6.58 13.20 -23.65
CA GLU A 145 -7.60 14.25 -23.45
C GLU A 145 -8.39 14.07 -22.14
N GLY A 146 -8.05 13.06 -21.31
CA GLY A 146 -8.72 12.78 -20.03
C GLY A 146 -10.05 12.02 -20.16
N ARG A 147 -10.41 11.51 -21.34
CA ARG A 147 -11.66 10.74 -21.52
C ARG A 147 -11.47 9.28 -21.11
N PRO A 148 -12.43 8.65 -20.40
CA PRO A 148 -12.34 7.24 -20.07
C PRO A 148 -12.20 6.36 -21.32
N VAL A 149 -11.23 5.47 -21.33
CA VAL A 149 -11.09 4.44 -22.36
C VAL A 149 -12.04 3.31 -21.98
N GLY A 150 -12.99 3.02 -22.87
CA GLY A 150 -13.91 1.91 -22.69
C GLY A 150 -13.16 0.58 -22.41
N PRO A 151 -13.80 -0.38 -21.72
CA PRO A 151 -13.17 -1.65 -21.43
C PRO A 151 -12.71 -2.30 -22.73
N SER A 152 -11.42 -2.64 -22.82
CA SER A 152 -10.88 -3.41 -23.94
C SER A 152 -11.61 -4.76 -23.99
N VAL A 153 -12.31 -5.02 -25.10
CA VAL A 153 -13.04 -6.28 -25.32
C VAL A 153 -12.02 -7.38 -25.58
N HIS A 154 -11.42 -7.88 -24.51
CA HIS A 154 -10.66 -9.12 -24.57
C HIS A 154 -11.59 -10.28 -24.27
N ALA A 155 -11.55 -11.32 -25.10
CA ALA A 155 -12.31 -12.53 -24.84
C ALA A 155 -12.02 -13.04 -23.42
N PRO A 156 -13.04 -13.31 -22.58
CA PRO A 156 -12.82 -13.75 -21.22
C PRO A 156 -12.07 -15.10 -21.23
N PRO A 157 -11.04 -15.28 -20.39
CA PRO A 157 -10.31 -16.53 -20.31
C PRO A 157 -11.25 -17.68 -19.87
N THR A 158 -10.97 -18.89 -20.31
CA THR A 158 -11.77 -20.07 -20.00
C THR A 158 -11.86 -20.31 -18.50
N ARG A 159 -12.92 -20.99 -18.04
CA ARG A 159 -13.09 -21.35 -16.62
C ARG A 159 -11.90 -22.17 -16.09
N THR A 160 -11.35 -23.05 -16.94
CA THR A 160 -10.17 -23.87 -16.60
C THR A 160 -8.94 -23.01 -16.40
N ALA A 161 -8.65 -22.08 -17.31
CA ALA A 161 -7.53 -21.14 -17.18
C ALA A 161 -7.64 -20.27 -15.91
N ALA A 162 -8.86 -19.86 -15.54
CA ALA A 162 -9.08 -19.09 -14.31
C ALA A 162 -8.83 -19.91 -13.04
N ARG A 163 -9.26 -21.20 -13.00
CA ARG A 163 -9.00 -22.11 -11.87
C ARG A 163 -7.52 -22.39 -11.71
N TRP A 164 -6.80 -22.67 -12.79
CA TRP A 164 -5.34 -22.83 -12.76
C TRP A 164 -4.63 -21.56 -12.28
N SER A 165 -5.06 -20.38 -12.74
CA SER A 165 -4.51 -19.11 -12.28
C SER A 165 -4.76 -18.86 -10.80
N LEU A 166 -5.93 -19.27 -10.26
CA LEU A 166 -6.24 -19.18 -8.83
C LEU A 166 -5.35 -20.14 -8.01
N GLY A 167 -5.20 -21.38 -8.48
CA GLY A 167 -4.30 -22.34 -7.84
C GLY A 167 -2.84 -21.88 -7.81
N LEU A 168 -2.35 -21.36 -8.94
CA LEU A 168 -1.02 -20.77 -9.02
C LEU A 168 -0.85 -19.53 -8.13
N LEU A 169 -1.87 -18.68 -8.02
CA LEU A 169 -1.87 -17.54 -7.10
C LEU A 169 -1.77 -18.02 -5.64
N ALA A 170 -2.59 -18.99 -5.24
CA ALA A 170 -2.54 -19.56 -3.90
C ALA A 170 -1.18 -20.20 -3.60
N ALA A 171 -0.63 -20.97 -4.54
CA ALA A 171 0.70 -21.56 -4.41
C ALA A 171 1.80 -20.49 -4.30
N ALA A 172 1.73 -19.43 -5.10
CA ALA A 172 2.65 -18.31 -5.03
C ALA A 172 2.55 -17.57 -3.69
N LEU A 173 1.34 -17.34 -3.17
CA LEU A 173 1.11 -16.76 -1.84
C LEU A 173 1.82 -17.57 -0.75
N VAL A 174 1.59 -18.88 -0.71
CA VAL A 174 2.21 -19.78 0.28
C VAL A 174 3.74 -19.78 0.11
N ALA A 175 4.25 -19.82 -1.12
CA ALA A 175 5.67 -19.80 -1.41
C ALA A 175 6.32 -18.48 -0.95
N VAL A 176 5.71 -17.32 -1.21
CA VAL A 176 6.24 -16.01 -0.81
C VAL A 176 6.26 -15.88 0.71
N VAL A 177 5.19 -16.25 1.42
CA VAL A 177 5.17 -16.24 2.89
C VAL A 177 6.23 -17.17 3.46
N GLY A 178 6.37 -18.39 2.91
CA GLY A 178 7.39 -19.34 3.32
C GLY A 178 8.83 -18.85 3.08
N LEU A 179 9.10 -18.28 1.89
CA LEU A 179 10.41 -17.70 1.55
C LEU A 179 10.73 -16.49 2.43
N ALA A 180 9.76 -15.62 2.68
CA ALA A 180 9.95 -14.47 3.54
C ALA A 180 10.29 -14.90 4.98
N LYS A 181 9.65 -15.98 5.50
CA LYS A 181 10.03 -16.58 6.78
C LYS A 181 11.48 -17.04 6.82
N LEU A 182 11.95 -17.62 5.73
CA LEU A 182 13.35 -18.11 5.62
C LEU A 182 14.36 -16.95 5.49
N VAL A 183 13.96 -15.85 4.83
CA VAL A 183 14.84 -14.71 4.55
C VAL A 183 14.82 -13.68 5.68
N SER A 184 13.74 -13.54 6.44
CA SER A 184 13.63 -12.54 7.53
C SER A 184 14.78 -12.61 8.55
N PRO A 185 15.23 -13.79 9.06
CA PRO A 185 16.36 -13.85 9.99
C PRO A 185 17.67 -13.39 9.36
N ALA A 186 17.85 -13.63 8.05
CA ALA A 186 19.04 -13.15 7.33
C ALA A 186 19.03 -11.64 7.16
N ILE A 187 17.85 -11.03 6.86
CA ILE A 187 17.67 -9.57 6.82
C ILE A 187 17.94 -8.97 8.20
N GLU A 188 17.34 -9.51 9.25
CA GLU A 188 17.54 -9.03 10.62
C GLU A 188 19.01 -9.11 11.05
N SER A 189 19.68 -10.23 10.78
CA SER A 189 21.10 -10.39 11.09
C SER A 189 21.98 -9.45 10.27
N GLY A 190 21.69 -9.26 9.00
CA GLY A 190 22.38 -8.31 8.12
C GLY A 190 22.25 -6.86 8.59
N VAL A 191 21.04 -6.43 8.90
CA VAL A 191 20.74 -5.09 9.45
C VAL A 191 21.48 -4.87 10.77
N ARG A 192 21.43 -5.85 11.68
CA ARG A 192 22.13 -5.79 12.96
C ARG A 192 23.65 -5.75 12.81
N THR A 193 24.23 -6.58 11.92
CA THR A 193 25.67 -6.63 11.67
C THR A 193 26.17 -5.33 11.02
N ALA A 194 25.34 -4.69 10.20
CA ALA A 194 25.61 -3.38 9.60
C ALA A 194 25.42 -2.21 10.60
N GLY A 195 24.97 -2.47 11.85
CA GLY A 195 24.71 -1.42 12.83
C GLY A 195 23.51 -0.53 12.51
N LEU A 196 22.60 -0.99 11.62
CA LEU A 196 21.45 -0.21 11.18
C LEU A 196 20.26 -0.34 12.16
N PRO A 197 19.37 0.68 12.22
CA PRO A 197 18.15 0.63 13.01
C PRO A 197 17.22 -0.51 12.61
N THR A 198 16.49 -1.06 13.56
CA THR A 198 15.52 -2.16 13.30
C THR A 198 14.37 -1.76 12.36
N ALA A 199 14.04 -0.47 12.27
CA ALA A 199 13.07 0.06 11.30
C ALA A 199 13.43 -0.31 9.84
N VAL A 200 14.73 -0.44 9.53
CA VAL A 200 15.23 -0.86 8.19
C VAL A 200 14.74 -2.26 7.82
N VAL A 201 14.53 -3.15 8.79
CA VAL A 201 13.98 -4.49 8.53
C VAL A 201 12.56 -4.37 7.98
N GLY A 202 11.70 -3.55 8.60
CA GLY A 202 10.34 -3.30 8.11
C GLY A 202 10.31 -2.72 6.69
N VAL A 203 11.19 -1.76 6.42
CA VAL A 203 11.33 -1.15 5.07
C VAL A 203 11.78 -2.18 4.04
N ALA A 204 12.79 -3.01 4.36
CA ALA A 204 13.29 -4.04 3.46
C ALA A 204 12.22 -5.10 3.13
N ILE A 205 11.48 -5.53 4.14
CA ILE A 205 10.36 -6.48 3.98
C ILE A 205 9.26 -5.86 3.13
N ALA A 206 8.84 -4.62 3.43
CA ALA A 206 7.82 -3.93 2.67
C ALA A 206 8.22 -3.73 1.20
N LEU A 207 9.48 -3.36 0.92
CA LEU A 207 10.01 -3.26 -0.44
C LEU A 207 9.95 -4.59 -1.18
N MET A 208 10.32 -5.69 -0.51
CA MET A 208 10.30 -7.03 -1.09
C MET A 208 8.86 -7.48 -1.41
N VAL A 209 7.93 -7.23 -0.49
CA VAL A 209 6.51 -7.60 -0.65
C VAL A 209 5.85 -6.77 -1.75
N LEU A 210 6.15 -5.48 -1.84
CA LEU A 210 5.56 -4.55 -2.82
C LEU A 210 6.28 -4.55 -4.18
N LEU A 211 7.35 -5.34 -4.35
CA LEU A 211 8.08 -5.44 -5.63
C LEU A 211 7.18 -5.88 -6.80
N PRO A 212 6.32 -6.91 -6.68
CA PRO A 212 5.41 -7.31 -7.76
C PRO A 212 4.47 -6.19 -8.19
N GLU A 213 3.88 -5.43 -7.24
CA GLU A 213 3.04 -4.27 -7.52
C GLU A 213 3.82 -3.16 -8.19
N THR A 214 5.01 -2.87 -7.71
CA THR A 214 5.90 -1.86 -8.30
C THR A 214 6.14 -2.19 -9.77
N LEU A 215 6.49 -3.44 -10.07
CA LEU A 215 6.71 -3.89 -11.45
C LEU A 215 5.43 -3.84 -12.31
N ALA A 216 4.28 -4.22 -11.73
CA ALA A 216 3.00 -4.17 -12.43
C ALA A 216 2.58 -2.72 -12.72
N ALA A 217 2.71 -1.82 -11.75
CA ALA A 217 2.40 -0.40 -11.88
C ALA A 217 3.30 0.28 -12.92
N VAL A 218 4.61 0.07 -12.85
CA VAL A 218 5.56 0.62 -13.83
C VAL A 218 5.30 0.09 -15.24
N ARG A 219 4.97 -1.20 -15.40
CA ARG A 219 4.58 -1.77 -16.71
C ARG A 219 3.29 -1.15 -17.24
N ALA A 220 2.30 -0.91 -16.37
CA ALA A 220 1.07 -0.23 -16.75
C ALA A 220 1.35 1.21 -17.22
N ALA A 221 2.14 1.97 -16.46
CA ALA A 221 2.55 3.33 -16.81
C ALA A 221 3.34 3.38 -18.13
N ARG A 222 4.26 2.42 -18.35
CA ARG A 222 4.97 2.25 -19.63
C ARG A 222 4.03 2.01 -20.80
N GLY A 223 2.93 1.30 -20.58
CA GLY A 223 1.89 1.05 -21.58
C GLY A 223 0.89 2.20 -21.74
N GLY A 224 1.15 3.40 -21.20
CA GLY A 224 0.24 4.56 -21.28
C GLY A 224 -0.99 4.45 -20.35
N ARG A 225 -1.05 3.44 -19.48
CA ARG A 225 -2.17 3.21 -18.55
C ARG A 225 -1.84 3.75 -17.16
N VAL A 226 -1.65 5.08 -17.09
CA VAL A 226 -1.26 5.76 -15.83
C VAL A 226 -2.32 5.54 -14.74
N GLN A 227 -3.62 5.63 -15.09
CA GLN A 227 -4.70 5.39 -14.13
C GLN A 227 -4.63 3.99 -13.51
N THR A 228 -4.39 2.95 -14.31
CA THR A 228 -4.18 1.58 -13.78
C THR A 228 -3.00 1.52 -12.81
N SER A 229 -1.92 2.24 -13.10
CA SER A 229 -0.75 2.30 -12.24
C SER A 229 -1.05 2.98 -10.90
N LEU A 230 -1.77 4.11 -10.91
CA LEU A 230 -2.22 4.80 -9.68
C LEU A 230 -3.22 3.97 -8.88
N ASN A 231 -4.14 3.26 -9.56
CA ASN A 231 -5.07 2.33 -8.91
C ASN A 231 -4.34 1.21 -8.18
N LEU A 232 -3.26 0.66 -8.76
CA LEU A 232 -2.42 -0.35 -8.11
C LEU A 232 -1.73 0.24 -6.87
N ALA A 233 -1.12 1.42 -6.98
CA ALA A 233 -0.39 2.04 -5.88
C ALA A 233 -1.32 2.39 -4.71
N TYR A 234 -2.35 3.21 -4.94
CA TYR A 234 -3.28 3.63 -3.89
C TYR A 234 -4.13 2.47 -3.38
N GLY A 235 -4.57 1.57 -4.28
CA GLY A 235 -5.33 0.38 -3.91
C GLY A 235 -4.54 -0.55 -2.97
N SER A 236 -3.23 -0.71 -3.22
CA SER A 236 -2.33 -1.47 -2.34
C SER A 236 -2.19 -0.81 -0.97
N ALA A 237 -1.99 0.52 -0.91
CA ALA A 237 -1.94 1.25 0.37
C ALA A 237 -3.25 1.12 1.17
N ILE A 238 -4.40 1.28 0.50
CA ILE A 238 -5.73 1.16 1.13
C ILE A 238 -5.96 -0.26 1.66
N ALA A 239 -5.61 -1.28 0.87
CA ALA A 239 -5.75 -2.67 1.27
C ALA A 239 -4.80 -3.04 2.43
N SER A 240 -3.55 -2.56 2.37
CA SER A 240 -2.56 -2.75 3.42
C SER A 240 -3.10 -2.23 4.77
N ILE A 241 -3.50 -0.98 4.87
CA ILE A 241 -4.03 -0.42 6.12
C ILE A 241 -5.39 -1.07 6.47
N GLY A 242 -6.31 -1.11 5.50
CA GLY A 242 -7.70 -1.49 5.68
C GLY A 242 -7.92 -2.94 6.08
N LEU A 243 -6.98 -3.84 5.80
CA LEU A 243 -7.02 -5.25 6.18
C LEU A 243 -6.02 -5.59 7.29
N THR A 244 -4.84 -4.96 7.31
CA THR A 244 -3.81 -5.25 8.33
C THR A 244 -4.27 -4.80 9.71
N VAL A 245 -4.76 -3.57 9.84
CA VAL A 245 -5.16 -3.03 11.16
C VAL A 245 -6.29 -3.84 11.80
N PRO A 246 -7.40 -4.19 11.11
CA PRO A 246 -8.42 -5.07 11.67
C PRO A 246 -7.89 -6.46 12.05
N THR A 247 -7.01 -7.03 11.22
CA THR A 247 -6.44 -8.35 11.51
C THR A 247 -5.57 -8.33 12.76
N ILE A 248 -4.71 -7.31 12.91
CA ILE A 248 -3.84 -7.16 14.08
C ILE A 248 -4.68 -6.86 15.33
N ALA A 249 -5.70 -6.01 15.21
CA ALA A 249 -6.62 -5.73 16.30
C ALA A 249 -7.33 -6.99 16.79
N LEU A 250 -7.72 -7.87 15.87
CA LEU A 250 -8.32 -9.15 16.23
C LEU A 250 -7.28 -10.06 16.92
N LEU A 251 -6.08 -10.16 16.36
CA LEU A 251 -5.02 -11.03 16.90
C LEU A 251 -4.45 -10.52 18.25
N SER A 252 -4.50 -9.23 18.52
CA SER A 252 -4.05 -8.65 19.79
C SER A 252 -4.83 -9.17 21.00
N VAL A 253 -6.01 -9.76 20.79
CA VAL A 253 -6.77 -10.45 21.86
C VAL A 253 -6.04 -11.69 22.38
N TRP A 254 -5.26 -12.35 21.52
CA TRP A 254 -4.49 -13.58 21.85
C TRP A 254 -2.99 -13.34 22.00
N LEU A 255 -2.49 -12.25 21.42
CA LEU A 255 -1.08 -11.88 21.53
C LEU A 255 -0.87 -11.02 22.76
N SER A 256 -0.01 -11.48 23.68
CA SER A 256 0.43 -10.70 24.84
C SER A 256 1.48 -9.68 24.42
N GLY A 257 1.29 -8.42 24.79
CA GLY A 257 2.25 -7.34 24.57
C GLY A 257 1.61 -6.05 24.09
N PRO A 258 2.33 -4.91 24.18
CA PRO A 258 1.84 -3.63 23.71
C PRO A 258 1.74 -3.62 22.17
N LEU A 259 0.75 -2.91 21.64
CA LEU A 259 0.58 -2.68 20.20
C LEU A 259 0.81 -1.20 19.91
N VAL A 260 2.03 -0.86 19.55
CA VAL A 260 2.45 0.51 19.23
C VAL A 260 2.11 0.83 17.79
N LEU A 261 1.03 1.58 17.56
CA LEU A 261 0.59 1.98 16.23
C LEU A 261 0.93 3.43 15.89
N GLY A 262 1.08 4.30 16.89
CA GLY A 262 1.33 5.73 16.68
C GLY A 262 2.71 6.02 16.14
N LEU A 263 2.77 6.88 15.11
CA LEU A 263 3.99 7.32 14.45
C LEU A 263 4.79 8.31 15.31
N GLY A 264 6.11 8.23 15.19
CA GLY A 264 7.01 9.24 15.76
C GLY A 264 7.02 10.55 14.92
N PRO A 265 7.58 11.64 15.49
CA PRO A 265 7.53 12.98 14.88
C PRO A 265 8.02 13.05 13.43
N VAL A 266 9.13 12.39 13.12
CA VAL A 266 9.71 12.37 11.76
C VAL A 266 8.75 11.71 10.75
N HIS A 267 8.15 10.58 11.14
CA HIS A 267 7.19 9.85 10.31
C HIS A 267 5.89 10.65 10.12
N LEU A 268 5.44 11.39 11.14
CA LEU A 268 4.28 12.30 11.02
C LEU A 268 4.53 13.40 9.99
N VAL A 269 5.71 14.02 10.00
CA VAL A 269 6.09 15.04 9.01
C VAL A 269 6.13 14.43 7.60
N LEU A 270 6.74 13.27 7.43
CA LEU A 270 6.79 12.58 6.13
C LEU A 270 5.39 12.21 5.62
N LEU A 271 4.50 11.73 6.49
CA LEU A 271 3.13 11.41 6.11
C LEU A 271 2.34 12.67 5.72
N ALA A 272 2.47 13.77 6.48
CA ALA A 272 1.83 15.04 6.17
C ALA A 272 2.31 15.60 4.82
N LEU A 273 3.62 15.60 4.57
CA LEU A 273 4.20 16.00 3.29
C LEU A 273 3.72 15.10 2.15
N THR A 274 3.66 13.78 2.37
CA THR A 274 3.16 12.83 1.38
C THR A 274 1.70 13.12 1.03
N ALA A 275 0.83 13.34 2.01
CA ALA A 275 -0.56 13.68 1.77
C ALA A 275 -0.72 15.00 1.01
N LEU A 276 0.02 16.04 1.41
CA LEU A 276 0.00 17.35 0.75
C LEU A 276 0.49 17.26 -0.71
N VAL A 277 1.67 16.68 -0.93
CA VAL A 277 2.27 16.56 -2.27
C VAL A 277 1.40 15.69 -3.17
N SER A 278 0.87 14.58 -2.65
CA SER A 278 -0.05 13.72 -3.39
C SER A 278 -1.33 14.46 -3.78
N ALA A 279 -1.91 15.27 -2.88
CA ALA A 279 -3.08 16.09 -3.20
C ALA A 279 -2.79 17.10 -4.32
N LEU A 280 -1.65 17.81 -4.24
CA LEU A 280 -1.22 18.75 -5.28
C LEU A 280 -0.91 18.05 -6.61
N THR A 281 -0.50 16.79 -6.58
CA THR A 281 -0.26 15.98 -7.78
C THR A 281 -1.56 15.50 -8.41
N VAL A 282 -2.53 15.07 -7.58
CA VAL A 282 -3.76 14.40 -8.06
C VAL A 282 -4.84 15.38 -8.51
N VAL A 283 -5.00 16.50 -7.80
CA VAL A 283 -6.06 17.50 -8.09
C VAL A 283 -6.09 17.98 -9.55
N PRO A 284 -4.95 18.25 -10.23
CA PRO A 284 -4.99 18.68 -11.63
C PRO A 284 -5.37 17.58 -12.64
N GLY A 285 -5.46 16.31 -12.25
CA GLY A 285 -5.69 15.16 -13.15
C GLY A 285 -4.54 14.87 -14.11
N ARG A 286 -3.40 15.55 -13.93
CA ARG A 286 -2.20 15.40 -14.77
C ARG A 286 -0.95 15.73 -13.95
N ALA A 287 0.14 15.05 -14.26
CA ALA A 287 1.43 15.28 -13.61
C ALA A 287 2.55 15.44 -14.64
N THR A 288 3.56 16.21 -14.29
CA THR A 288 4.78 16.44 -15.07
C THR A 288 5.97 15.72 -14.42
N LEU A 289 7.13 15.83 -15.04
CA LEU A 289 8.39 15.29 -14.51
C LEU A 289 8.71 15.84 -13.10
N LEU A 290 8.30 17.08 -12.81
CA LEU A 290 8.57 17.69 -11.50
C LEU A 290 7.84 16.96 -10.38
N GLN A 291 6.53 16.65 -10.54
CA GLN A 291 5.78 15.91 -9.53
C GLN A 291 6.36 14.51 -9.32
N SER A 292 6.81 13.84 -10.38
CA SER A 292 7.46 12.53 -10.22
C SER A 292 8.76 12.64 -9.40
N GLY A 293 9.58 13.66 -9.66
CA GLY A 293 10.81 13.93 -8.92
C GLY A 293 10.55 14.24 -7.44
N VAL A 294 9.52 15.03 -7.14
CA VAL A 294 9.13 15.34 -5.75
C VAL A 294 8.71 14.07 -4.98
N HIS A 295 7.88 13.23 -5.57
CA HIS A 295 7.51 11.95 -4.94
C HIS A 295 8.73 11.05 -4.70
N LEU A 296 9.61 10.92 -5.69
CA LEU A 296 10.83 10.11 -5.55
C LEU A 296 11.80 10.67 -4.49
N LEU A 297 11.87 11.99 -4.35
CA LEU A 297 12.65 12.64 -3.29
C LEU A 297 12.06 12.32 -1.91
N LEU A 298 10.73 12.37 -1.74
CA LEU A 298 10.08 11.97 -0.48
C LEU A 298 10.32 10.50 -0.15
N PHE A 299 10.27 9.63 -1.16
CA PHE A 299 10.63 8.22 -0.98
C PHE A 299 12.09 8.04 -0.57
N ALA A 300 13.01 8.75 -1.22
CA ALA A 300 14.44 8.72 -0.86
C ALA A 300 14.69 9.26 0.56
N ALA A 301 14.00 10.35 0.94
CA ALA A 301 14.05 10.89 2.30
C ALA A 301 13.54 9.87 3.33
N PHE A 302 12.43 9.19 3.06
CA PHE A 302 11.93 8.12 3.91
C PHE A 302 12.96 7.00 4.11
N VAL A 303 13.54 6.49 3.02
CA VAL A 303 14.56 5.44 3.09
C VAL A 303 15.80 5.92 3.84
N PHE A 304 16.27 7.14 3.55
CA PHE A 304 17.44 7.73 4.24
C PHE A 304 17.21 7.88 5.74
N LEU A 305 16.05 8.43 6.16
CA LEU A 305 15.71 8.62 7.57
C LEU A 305 15.38 7.30 8.29
N SER A 306 15.08 6.24 7.57
CA SER A 306 14.96 4.88 8.16
C SER A 306 16.35 4.28 8.47
N ILE A 307 17.39 4.72 7.76
CA ILE A 307 18.77 4.26 7.94
C ILE A 307 19.51 5.15 8.96
N SER A 308 19.26 6.46 8.90
CA SER A 308 19.89 7.49 9.74
C SER A 308 18.81 8.37 10.35
N PRO A 309 18.14 7.90 11.44
CA PRO A 309 17.02 8.58 12.08
C PRO A 309 17.44 9.85 12.86
#